data_ebfdbcfa5a4dc581cbd05e29743a4ea5
#
_entry.id   ebfdbcfa5a4dc581cbd05e29743a4ea5
#
_cell.length_a   1.000
_cell.length_b   1.000
_cell.length_c   1.000
_cell.angle_alpha   90.00
_cell.angle_beta   90.00
_cell.angle_gamma   90.00
#
_symmetry.space_group_name_H-M   'P 1'
#
loop_
_entity.id
_entity.type
_entity.pdbx_description
1 polymer ?
#
loop_
_entity_poly.entity_id
_entity_poly.type
_entity_poly.pdbx_seq_one_letter_code
_entity_poly.pdbx_strand_id
1 'polypeptide(L)'
;MFDRSVRRPVSGSGNPLPLRGGALRSYRPLLALALATLSLLAQAREPAKPGAAGIASANALATEAGFETLARGGNAVDAAVAVATSLSVVQPEASGMGGGFLALIHDAASGRNIFVDAREMAPRAVRESDYRKADGTPNRDTSLNGPLAAGIPGFPAGLAHIAGKYGKLPLAESLRPAIRLADEGFHPTAALVRSIERKAEVLRRYPASSGKFMPGGALPQTTGIFRDPDQARTLKALAKQGADGFYKGAVAREMVRAVQAAGGTWTLDDLAAYQAKERAPIELRYGDYTVITAPPPSSGGVAIAEMLNILAPIDLRRLGEADRVHYMVEAMRRAFRDHNEYLGDPDFVDMPLDMLLSRHYADGLRQSILRDRATKSSWLPAAHAPEPGMHTTHFSIIDKDGNMVSMTATVNTTLGSGFVAGKSGILLNNEMDDFALVSGQPNAFGLIGGSANAAVGGKRMLSSMSPSFVIGKDRLAVIGSPGGSTIITQVFEGILAFIDGKSADEITAQKRIHHQYLPDRVDYEAGSLSEEAMTRLQAMGHALNERSPWGNMNVVTWDKAANRLSAASDPRSDAGLAKVEPAR
;
A
#
# COMPACT_ATOMS: atom_id res chain seq x y z
N MET A 1 -69.43 3.66 14.11
CA MET A 1 -70.85 3.54 13.73
C MET A 1 -71.00 2.26 12.94
N PHE A 2 -71.64 1.29 13.57
CA PHE A 2 -72.52 0.22 13.04
C PHE A 2 -71.97 -0.63 11.88
N ASP A 3 -72.22 -1.96 11.75
CA ASP A 3 -72.86 -2.94 12.67
C ASP A 3 -72.55 -4.37 12.17
N ARG A 4 -72.74 -5.32 13.07
CA ARG A 4 -72.63 -6.78 12.96
C ARG A 4 -73.72 -7.43 12.12
N SER A 5 -73.47 -8.64 11.55
CA SER A 5 -74.34 -9.84 11.73
C SER A 5 -73.76 -11.02 10.91
N VAL A 6 -73.31 -12.06 11.50
CA VAL A 6 -73.88 -13.31 12.05
C VAL A 6 -74.85 -14.02 11.09
N ARG A 7 -74.49 -15.25 10.63
CA ARG A 7 -75.31 -16.51 10.76
C ARG A 7 -74.50 -17.77 10.31
N ARG A 8 -74.50 -18.76 11.16
CA ARG A 8 -74.26 -20.22 10.95
C ARG A 8 -75.63 -20.89 10.67
N PRO A 9 -75.75 -22.22 10.58
CA PRO A 9 -75.08 -23.29 9.76
C PRO A 9 -76.15 -24.16 9.06
N VAL A 10 -75.76 -25.07 8.14
CA VAL A 10 -76.60 -26.25 7.79
C VAL A 10 -75.69 -27.51 7.66
N SER A 11 -76.07 -28.52 8.39
CA SER A 11 -75.56 -29.88 8.44
C SER A 11 -75.97 -30.69 7.22
N GLY A 12 -75.06 -31.53 6.70
CA GLY A 12 -75.39 -32.52 5.70
C GLY A 12 -74.46 -33.77 5.88
N SER A 13 -75.05 -34.84 6.35
CA SER A 13 -74.53 -36.14 6.58
C SER A 13 -74.23 -36.90 5.26
N GLY A 14 -73.06 -37.46 5.06
CA GLY A 14 -72.72 -38.37 3.94
C GLY A 14 -71.66 -39.37 4.35
N ASN A 15 -72.02 -40.63 4.32
CA ASN A 15 -71.21 -41.80 4.68
C ASN A 15 -69.91 -41.97 3.90
N PRO A 16 -68.86 -42.56 4.49
CA PRO A 16 -67.56 -42.78 3.85
C PRO A 16 -67.52 -44.07 3.01
N LEU A 17 -66.97 -43.96 1.82
CA LEU A 17 -66.55 -45.11 1.01
C LEU A 17 -65.07 -45.50 1.35
N PRO A 18 -64.70 -46.78 1.26
CA PRO A 18 -63.41 -47.29 1.71
C PRO A 18 -62.28 -46.99 0.73
N LEU A 19 -61.25 -46.33 1.18
CA LEU A 19 -60.00 -46.19 0.44
C LEU A 19 -59.19 -47.50 0.46
N ARG A 20 -59.03 -48.09 -0.71
CA ARG A 20 -58.07 -49.22 -0.94
C ARG A 20 -56.64 -48.74 -0.71
N GLY A 21 -55.92 -49.34 0.24
CA GLY A 21 -54.48 -49.19 0.43
C GLY A 21 -53.74 -49.90 -0.73
N GLY A 22 -52.92 -49.15 -1.43
CA GLY A 22 -52.04 -49.64 -2.47
C GLY A 22 -50.94 -48.68 -2.80
N ALA A 23 -49.70 -49.13 -2.67
CA ALA A 23 -48.49 -48.59 -3.26
C ALA A 23 -47.85 -47.30 -2.70
N LEU A 24 -47.36 -47.36 -1.46
CA LEU A 24 -46.37 -46.37 -0.95
C LEU A 24 -45.11 -47.03 -0.37
N ARG A 25 -44.73 -48.26 -0.82
CA ARG A 25 -43.56 -48.99 -0.30
C ARG A 25 -42.34 -49.06 -1.23
N SER A 26 -42.37 -48.51 -2.45
CA SER A 26 -41.29 -48.74 -3.44
C SER A 26 -40.40 -47.52 -3.73
N TYR A 27 -40.62 -46.33 -3.14
CA TYR A 27 -39.82 -45.15 -3.44
C TYR A 27 -38.78 -44.77 -2.35
N ARG A 28 -38.77 -45.46 -1.20
CA ARG A 28 -37.80 -45.16 -0.12
C ARG A 28 -36.33 -45.40 -0.50
N PRO A 29 -35.94 -46.42 -1.29
CA PRO A 29 -34.54 -46.57 -1.66
C PRO A 29 -34.06 -45.56 -2.70
N LEU A 30 -34.92 -45.07 -3.60
CA LEU A 30 -34.56 -44.04 -4.58
C LEU A 30 -34.40 -42.65 -3.95
N LEU A 31 -35.22 -42.29 -2.96
CA LEU A 31 -35.08 -41.06 -2.22
C LEU A 31 -33.82 -41.04 -1.33
N ALA A 32 -33.47 -42.17 -0.73
CA ALA A 32 -32.24 -42.32 0.05
C ALA A 32 -30.99 -42.24 -0.84
N LEU A 33 -31.03 -42.81 -2.06
CA LEU A 33 -29.93 -42.72 -3.03
C LEU A 33 -29.79 -41.29 -3.59
N ALA A 34 -30.90 -40.61 -3.87
CA ALA A 34 -30.89 -39.18 -4.29
C ALA A 34 -30.37 -38.26 -3.19
N LEU A 35 -30.72 -38.47 -1.92
CA LEU A 35 -30.18 -37.72 -0.78
C LEU A 35 -28.71 -38.06 -0.51
N ALA A 36 -28.27 -39.29 -0.71
CA ALA A 36 -26.86 -39.68 -0.60
C ALA A 36 -26.02 -39.09 -1.75
N THR A 37 -26.53 -39.02 -2.98
CA THR A 37 -25.85 -38.36 -4.10
C THR A 37 -25.85 -36.84 -3.97
N LEU A 38 -26.91 -36.21 -3.45
CA LEU A 38 -26.87 -34.78 -3.10
C LEU A 38 -25.89 -34.47 -1.95
N SER A 39 -25.77 -35.38 -0.98
CA SER A 39 -24.78 -35.22 0.12
C SER A 39 -23.33 -35.39 -0.36
N LEU A 40 -23.09 -36.22 -1.38
CA LEU A 40 -21.78 -36.36 -2.00
C LEU A 40 -21.42 -35.18 -2.93
N LEU A 41 -22.42 -34.48 -3.49
CA LEU A 41 -22.22 -33.27 -4.29
C LEU A 41 -22.08 -31.99 -3.44
N ALA A 42 -22.47 -32.06 -2.17
CA ALA A 42 -22.37 -30.97 -1.20
C ALA A 42 -21.14 -31.06 -0.30
N GLN A 43 -20.16 -31.90 -0.57
CA GLN A 43 -18.81 -31.72 -0.05
C GLN A 43 -18.26 -30.51 -0.76
N ALA A 44 -18.45 -29.33 -0.15
CA ALA A 44 -17.75 -28.11 -0.53
C ALA A 44 -16.25 -28.49 -0.61
N ARG A 45 -15.72 -28.52 -1.82
CA ARG A 45 -14.29 -28.75 -2.04
C ARG A 45 -13.59 -27.70 -1.18
N GLU A 46 -12.81 -28.13 -0.19
CA GLU A 46 -12.01 -27.18 0.58
C GLU A 46 -11.29 -26.26 -0.40
N PRO A 47 -11.30 -24.94 -0.13
CA PRO A 47 -10.62 -24.01 -1.03
C PRO A 47 -9.18 -24.46 -1.23
N ALA A 48 -8.73 -24.48 -2.48
CA ALA A 48 -7.38 -24.89 -2.80
C ALA A 48 -6.39 -24.03 -1.98
N LYS A 49 -5.42 -24.70 -1.34
CA LYS A 49 -4.36 -24.04 -0.60
C LYS A 49 -3.07 -24.10 -1.41
N PRO A 50 -2.23 -23.06 -1.38
CA PRO A 50 -0.96 -23.05 -2.12
C PRO A 50 -0.01 -24.19 -1.73
N GLY A 51 -0.03 -24.63 -0.46
CA GLY A 51 0.88 -25.67 0.05
C GLY A 51 2.36 -25.25 0.09
N ALA A 52 2.65 -24.04 -0.34
CA ALA A 52 3.96 -23.38 -0.33
C ALA A 52 3.77 -21.94 0.12
N ALA A 53 4.84 -21.25 0.47
CA ALA A 53 4.84 -19.82 0.75
C ALA A 53 5.70 -19.06 -0.26
N GLY A 54 5.24 -17.88 -0.68
CA GLY A 54 5.96 -16.95 -1.53
C GLY A 54 6.15 -15.60 -0.84
N ILE A 55 7.36 -15.05 -0.88
CA ILE A 55 7.71 -13.72 -0.37
C ILE A 55 8.55 -13.00 -1.42
N ALA A 56 8.19 -11.77 -1.72
CA ALA A 56 8.98 -10.83 -2.53
C ALA A 56 9.16 -9.53 -1.76
N SER A 57 10.40 -9.09 -1.55
CA SER A 57 10.73 -7.85 -0.88
C SER A 57 11.96 -7.16 -1.46
N ALA A 58 12.16 -5.91 -1.11
CA ALA A 58 13.25 -5.06 -1.58
C ALA A 58 14.63 -5.41 -0.99
N ASN A 59 14.72 -6.38 -0.05
CA ASN A 59 15.99 -6.77 0.57
C ASN A 59 15.99 -8.25 0.97
N ALA A 60 17.06 -8.96 0.59
CA ALA A 60 17.23 -10.39 0.82
C ALA A 60 17.14 -10.77 2.32
N LEU A 61 17.77 -9.99 3.21
CA LEU A 61 17.73 -10.25 4.65
C LEU A 61 16.30 -10.15 5.22
N ALA A 62 15.48 -9.28 4.67
CA ALA A 62 14.08 -9.15 5.07
C ALA A 62 13.23 -10.32 4.55
N THR A 63 13.44 -10.75 3.29
CA THR A 63 12.77 -11.94 2.75
C THR A 63 13.10 -13.19 3.57
N GLU A 64 14.37 -13.41 3.92
CA GLU A 64 14.78 -14.54 4.75
C GLU A 64 14.19 -14.45 6.18
N ALA A 65 14.08 -13.24 6.77
CA ALA A 65 13.41 -13.03 8.05
C ALA A 65 11.93 -13.46 8.03
N GLY A 66 11.26 -13.21 6.91
CA GLY A 66 9.89 -13.69 6.68
C GLY A 66 9.80 -15.22 6.66
N PHE A 67 10.68 -15.89 5.90
CA PHE A 67 10.73 -17.36 5.86
C PHE A 67 11.15 -17.99 7.20
N GLU A 68 12.10 -17.38 7.91
CA GLU A 68 12.45 -17.78 9.27
C GLU A 68 11.23 -17.77 10.21
N THR A 69 10.38 -16.78 10.06
CA THR A 69 9.16 -16.63 10.88
C THR A 69 8.09 -17.65 10.49
N LEU A 70 7.87 -17.89 9.18
CA LEU A 70 6.99 -18.96 8.70
C LEU A 70 7.45 -20.35 9.19
N ALA A 71 8.76 -20.63 9.15
CA ALA A 71 9.33 -21.89 9.61
C ALA A 71 9.12 -22.14 11.12
N ARG A 72 8.91 -21.08 11.91
CA ARG A 72 8.54 -21.17 13.34
C ARG A 72 7.03 -21.34 13.59
N GLY A 73 6.24 -21.54 12.54
CA GLY A 73 4.79 -21.73 12.61
C GLY A 73 3.96 -20.45 12.49
N GLY A 74 4.58 -19.33 12.15
CA GLY A 74 3.88 -18.09 11.81
C GLY A 74 3.05 -18.20 10.53
N ASN A 75 2.14 -17.27 10.35
CA ASN A 75 1.36 -17.08 9.12
C ASN A 75 1.92 -15.89 8.29
N ALA A 76 1.24 -15.53 7.19
CA ALA A 76 1.63 -14.41 6.34
C ALA A 76 1.72 -13.08 7.11
N VAL A 77 0.91 -12.87 8.14
CA VAL A 77 0.94 -11.64 8.96
C VAL A 77 2.18 -11.60 9.86
N ASP A 78 2.53 -12.72 10.50
CA ASP A 78 3.76 -12.81 11.31
C ASP A 78 5.00 -12.60 10.43
N ALA A 79 5.00 -13.20 9.23
CA ALA A 79 6.04 -12.98 8.22
C ALA A 79 6.10 -11.51 7.78
N ALA A 80 4.94 -10.86 7.58
CA ALA A 80 4.89 -9.43 7.23
C ALA A 80 5.49 -8.54 8.31
N VAL A 81 5.21 -8.82 9.59
CA VAL A 81 5.85 -8.12 10.72
C VAL A 81 7.36 -8.29 10.70
N ALA A 82 7.85 -9.51 10.46
CA ALA A 82 9.28 -9.79 10.41
C ALA A 82 9.96 -9.11 9.21
N VAL A 83 9.35 -9.16 8.03
CA VAL A 83 9.84 -8.47 6.82
C VAL A 83 9.87 -6.96 7.03
N ALA A 84 8.77 -6.37 7.47
CA ALA A 84 8.66 -4.92 7.68
C ALA A 84 9.68 -4.40 8.69
N THR A 85 9.82 -5.07 9.84
CA THR A 85 10.80 -4.67 10.86
C THR A 85 12.23 -4.89 10.43
N SER A 86 12.52 -5.97 9.69
CA SER A 86 13.85 -6.19 9.12
C SER A 86 14.20 -5.13 8.08
N LEU A 87 13.26 -4.75 7.20
CA LEU A 87 13.43 -3.63 6.26
C LEU A 87 13.72 -2.32 7.00
N SER A 88 13.05 -2.06 8.15
CA SER A 88 13.31 -0.87 8.95
C SER A 88 14.74 -0.76 9.50
N VAL A 89 15.46 -1.89 9.53
CA VAL A 89 16.87 -1.97 9.97
C VAL A 89 17.80 -1.94 8.76
N VAL A 90 17.55 -2.78 7.74
CA VAL A 90 18.50 -2.98 6.62
C VAL A 90 18.28 -2.04 5.45
N GLN A 91 17.14 -1.35 5.41
CA GLN A 91 16.77 -0.37 4.38
C GLN A 91 16.17 0.92 5.01
N PRO A 92 16.88 1.55 5.98
CA PRO A 92 16.36 2.72 6.69
C PRO A 92 16.16 3.94 5.79
N GLU A 93 16.75 3.93 4.58
CA GLU A 93 16.54 4.98 3.59
C GLU A 93 15.13 5.00 2.99
N ALA A 94 14.37 3.91 3.12
CA ALA A 94 13.08 3.76 2.46
C ALA A 94 11.91 3.60 3.44
N SER A 95 12.12 2.96 4.60
CA SER A 95 11.07 2.74 5.62
C SER A 95 11.67 2.62 7.01
N GLY A 96 10.84 2.69 8.05
CA GLY A 96 11.36 2.52 9.40
C GLY A 96 10.32 2.71 10.51
N MET A 97 10.78 2.44 11.74
CA MET A 97 9.98 2.57 12.96
C MET A 97 9.47 4.00 13.21
N GLY A 98 10.16 5.01 12.64
CA GLY A 98 9.76 6.41 12.71
C GLY A 98 8.83 6.86 11.58
N GLY A 99 8.32 5.93 10.79
CA GLY A 99 7.41 6.15 9.67
C GLY A 99 6.06 5.48 9.84
N GLY A 100 5.44 5.07 8.72
CA GLY A 100 4.16 4.38 8.68
C GLY A 100 4.08 3.34 7.57
N PHE A 101 2.90 2.73 7.47
CA PHE A 101 2.57 1.81 6.38
C PHE A 101 1.08 1.75 6.10
N LEU A 102 0.75 1.25 4.92
CA LEU A 102 -0.57 0.79 4.53
C LEU A 102 -0.47 -0.69 4.15
N ALA A 103 -1.37 -1.52 4.70
CA ALA A 103 -1.36 -2.95 4.47
C ALA A 103 -2.74 -3.47 4.09
N LEU A 104 -2.79 -4.29 3.04
CA LEU A 104 -3.94 -5.10 2.68
C LEU A 104 -3.66 -6.54 3.08
N ILE A 105 -4.58 -7.12 3.86
CA ILE A 105 -4.47 -8.47 4.42
C ILE A 105 -5.68 -9.28 3.96
N HIS A 106 -5.43 -10.49 3.47
CA HIS A 106 -6.46 -11.50 3.24
C HIS A 106 -6.33 -12.59 4.30
N ASP A 107 -7.37 -12.80 5.09
CA ASP A 107 -7.48 -13.92 6.01
C ASP A 107 -8.20 -15.08 5.29
N ALA A 108 -7.45 -16.08 4.92
CA ALA A 108 -7.96 -17.23 4.16
C ALA A 108 -9.02 -18.05 4.95
N ALA A 109 -8.95 -18.05 6.28
CA ALA A 109 -9.89 -18.79 7.11
C ALA A 109 -11.29 -18.16 7.12
N SER A 110 -11.37 -16.83 7.16
CA SER A 110 -12.64 -16.10 7.11
C SER A 110 -13.03 -15.61 5.72
N GLY A 111 -12.12 -15.64 4.76
CA GLY A 111 -12.29 -15.08 3.42
C GLY A 111 -12.34 -13.56 3.39
N ARG A 112 -12.01 -12.87 4.49
CA ARG A 112 -12.11 -11.41 4.60
C ARG A 112 -10.85 -10.71 4.12
N ASN A 113 -11.06 -9.57 3.46
CA ASN A 113 -10.02 -8.61 3.14
C ASN A 113 -10.07 -7.46 4.14
N ILE A 114 -8.94 -7.17 4.75
CA ILE A 114 -8.79 -6.14 5.80
C ILE A 114 -7.74 -5.16 5.33
N PHE A 115 -8.05 -3.87 5.40
CA PHE A 115 -7.07 -2.83 5.16
C PHE A 115 -6.67 -2.18 6.49
N VAL A 116 -5.37 -2.12 6.75
CA VAL A 116 -4.80 -1.50 7.96
C VAL A 116 -4.09 -0.22 7.58
N ASP A 117 -4.58 0.87 8.13
CA ASP A 117 -4.05 2.22 8.01
C ASP A 117 -3.19 2.52 9.24
N ALA A 118 -1.89 2.43 9.07
CA ALA A 118 -0.86 2.86 10.00
C ALA A 118 -0.07 4.07 9.46
N ARG A 119 -0.77 4.98 8.73
CA ARG A 119 -0.23 6.24 8.22
C ARG A 119 0.12 7.17 9.37
N GLU A 120 1.12 7.98 9.22
CA GLU A 120 1.52 9.01 10.18
C GLU A 120 0.42 10.04 10.39
N MET A 121 0.50 10.77 11.50
CA MET A 121 -0.43 11.84 11.86
C MET A 121 0.31 13.14 12.11
N ALA A 122 -0.28 14.28 11.75
CA ALA A 122 0.24 15.58 12.13
C ALA A 122 0.25 15.73 13.65
N PRO A 123 1.33 16.27 14.26
CA PRO A 123 1.30 16.68 15.66
C PRO A 123 0.19 17.70 15.92
N ARG A 124 -0.43 17.68 17.10
CA ARG A 124 -1.55 18.59 17.43
C ARG A 124 -1.19 20.07 17.33
N ALA A 125 0.06 20.41 17.59
CA ALA A 125 0.56 21.79 17.56
C ALA A 125 1.02 22.25 16.17
N VAL A 126 0.73 21.50 15.09
CA VAL A 126 1.10 21.88 13.71
C VAL A 126 0.49 23.24 13.34
N ARG A 127 1.29 24.10 12.69
CA ARG A 127 0.86 25.39 12.15
C ARG A 127 1.41 25.55 10.74
N GLU A 128 0.58 26.01 9.83
CA GLU A 128 0.98 26.30 8.45
C GLU A 128 2.15 27.30 8.39
N SER A 129 2.17 28.28 9.31
CA SER A 129 3.25 29.28 9.43
C SER A 129 4.64 28.66 9.63
N ASP A 130 4.74 27.46 10.23
CA ASP A 130 6.02 26.81 10.49
C ASP A 130 6.70 26.34 9.18
N TYR A 131 5.92 26.22 8.09
CA TYR A 131 6.37 25.78 6.76
C TYR A 131 6.42 26.89 5.72
N ARG A 132 6.29 28.14 6.14
CA ARG A 132 6.40 29.33 5.28
C ARG A 132 7.66 30.12 5.58
N LYS A 133 8.27 30.69 4.55
CA LYS A 133 9.29 31.72 4.69
C LYS A 133 8.64 33.08 5.00
N ALA A 134 9.44 34.07 5.36
CA ALA A 134 8.96 35.42 5.66
C ALA A 134 8.23 36.08 4.47
N ASP A 135 8.55 35.69 3.24
CA ASP A 135 7.90 36.15 2.01
C ASP A 135 6.61 35.41 1.68
N GLY A 136 6.18 34.47 2.55
CA GLY A 136 4.99 33.62 2.36
C GLY A 136 5.18 32.41 1.46
N THR A 137 6.35 32.23 0.84
CA THR A 137 6.66 31.05 0.01
C THR A 137 6.92 29.82 0.88
N PRO A 138 6.77 28.57 0.31
CA PRO A 138 7.06 27.35 1.04
C PRO A 138 8.51 27.27 1.54
N ASN A 139 8.67 26.88 2.80
CA ASN A 139 9.98 26.53 3.35
C ASN A 139 10.21 25.01 3.20
N ARG A 140 10.79 24.62 2.07
CA ARG A 140 11.05 23.20 1.76
C ARG A 140 12.05 22.55 2.70
N ASP A 141 13.00 23.30 3.27
CA ASP A 141 13.92 22.73 4.26
C ASP A 141 13.15 22.29 5.50
N THR A 142 12.20 23.08 5.97
CA THR A 142 11.38 22.73 7.15
C THR A 142 10.44 21.57 6.90
N SER A 143 9.85 21.44 5.69
CA SER A 143 8.93 20.33 5.39
C SER A 143 9.65 19.00 5.13
N LEU A 144 10.93 19.04 4.73
CA LEU A 144 11.69 17.86 4.33
C LEU A 144 12.77 17.45 5.33
N ASN A 145 13.28 18.35 6.17
CA ASN A 145 14.45 18.11 7.01
C ASN A 145 14.20 18.52 8.47
N GLY A 146 14.67 17.68 9.39
CA GLY A 146 14.59 17.95 10.82
C GLY A 146 13.26 17.59 11.48
N PRO A 147 13.08 17.94 12.76
CA PRO A 147 11.98 17.42 13.57
C PRO A 147 10.60 17.97 13.19
N LEU A 148 10.50 19.17 12.60
CA LEU A 148 9.22 19.73 12.13
C LEU A 148 8.67 18.99 10.89
N ALA A 149 9.54 18.35 10.11
CA ALA A 149 9.15 17.54 8.94
C ALA A 149 8.42 16.25 9.34
N ALA A 150 8.51 15.83 10.60
CA ALA A 150 8.07 14.51 11.04
C ALA A 150 6.62 14.50 11.55
N GLY A 151 5.79 13.65 10.95
CA GLY A 151 4.51 13.22 11.51
C GLY A 151 4.71 12.18 12.63
N ILE A 152 3.72 12.05 13.51
CA ILE A 152 3.70 11.02 14.57
C ILE A 152 3.71 9.64 13.91
N PRO A 153 4.70 8.78 14.20
CA PRO A 153 4.85 7.49 13.55
C PRO A 153 3.65 6.56 13.76
N GLY A 154 3.29 5.82 12.71
CA GLY A 154 2.23 4.81 12.78
C GLY A 154 2.75 3.38 12.75
N PHE A 155 3.95 3.18 12.24
CA PHE A 155 4.53 1.87 11.95
C PHE A 155 4.50 0.91 13.17
N PRO A 156 5.00 1.27 14.38
CA PRO A 156 4.99 0.35 15.52
C PRO A 156 3.59 -0.04 16.01
N ALA A 157 2.64 0.92 16.01
CA ALA A 157 1.27 0.65 16.42
C ALA A 157 0.57 -0.29 15.44
N GLY A 158 0.76 -0.05 14.14
CA GLY A 158 0.22 -0.91 13.09
C GLY A 158 0.76 -2.34 13.18
N LEU A 159 2.07 -2.52 13.40
CA LEU A 159 2.67 -3.84 13.57
C LEU A 159 2.13 -4.57 14.79
N ALA A 160 2.05 -3.90 15.93
CA ALA A 160 1.48 -4.49 17.15
C ALA A 160 0.00 -4.88 16.95
N HIS A 161 -0.76 -4.04 16.22
CA HIS A 161 -2.16 -4.29 15.89
C HIS A 161 -2.33 -5.55 15.02
N ILE A 162 -1.62 -5.64 13.87
CA ILE A 162 -1.77 -6.78 12.97
C ILE A 162 -1.25 -8.08 13.59
N ALA A 163 -0.12 -8.05 14.32
CA ALA A 163 0.41 -9.20 15.02
C ALA A 163 -0.58 -9.73 16.07
N GLY A 164 -1.12 -8.83 16.90
CA GLY A 164 -2.04 -9.22 17.98
C GLY A 164 -3.41 -9.72 17.51
N LYS A 165 -3.86 -9.29 16.33
CA LYS A 165 -5.22 -9.61 15.83
C LYS A 165 -5.23 -10.70 14.77
N TYR A 166 -4.21 -10.78 13.94
CA TYR A 166 -4.16 -11.65 12.76
C TYR A 166 -2.93 -12.57 12.72
N GLY A 167 -1.91 -12.33 13.54
CA GLY A 167 -0.75 -13.20 13.70
C GLY A 167 -1.06 -14.46 14.50
N LYS A 168 -0.26 -15.49 14.30
CA LYS A 168 -0.27 -16.73 15.08
C LYS A 168 0.79 -16.76 16.17
N LEU A 169 1.87 -15.99 16.01
CA LEU A 169 2.99 -15.92 16.93
C LEU A 169 2.89 -14.70 17.84
N PRO A 170 3.46 -14.74 19.05
CA PRO A 170 3.68 -13.53 19.83
C PRO A 170 4.50 -12.50 19.03
N LEU A 171 4.18 -11.22 19.13
CA LEU A 171 4.89 -10.12 18.45
C LEU A 171 6.43 -10.23 18.62
N ALA A 172 6.88 -10.61 19.83
CA ALA A 172 8.30 -10.78 20.14
C ALA A 172 9.00 -11.78 19.21
N GLU A 173 8.32 -12.86 18.78
CA GLU A 173 8.88 -13.86 17.90
C GLU A 173 9.05 -13.30 16.47
N SER A 174 8.10 -12.53 15.97
CA SER A 174 8.17 -11.89 14.65
C SER A 174 9.21 -10.77 14.61
N LEU A 175 9.55 -10.14 15.76
CA LEU A 175 10.57 -9.10 15.85
C LEU A 175 12.00 -9.64 15.99
N ARG A 176 12.19 -10.93 16.33
CA ARG A 176 13.53 -11.52 16.57
C ARG A 176 14.53 -11.28 15.44
N PRO A 177 14.20 -11.52 14.16
CA PRO A 177 15.15 -11.29 13.08
C PRO A 177 15.64 -9.84 13.00
N ALA A 178 14.74 -8.87 13.13
CA ALA A 178 15.08 -7.46 13.10
C ALA A 178 15.94 -7.04 14.29
N ILE A 179 15.64 -7.55 15.50
CA ILE A 179 16.45 -7.30 16.70
C ILE A 179 17.87 -7.83 16.49
N ARG A 180 18.01 -9.06 15.96
CA ARG A 180 19.31 -9.66 15.65
C ARG A 180 20.08 -8.82 14.63
N LEU A 181 19.45 -8.41 13.52
CA LEU A 181 20.07 -7.56 12.50
C LEU A 181 20.55 -6.22 13.06
N ALA A 182 19.80 -5.62 13.96
CA ALA A 182 20.17 -4.35 14.57
C ALA A 182 21.32 -4.51 15.61
N ASP A 183 21.31 -5.57 16.41
CA ASP A 183 22.34 -5.84 17.43
C ASP A 183 23.67 -6.36 16.83
N GLU A 184 23.58 -7.39 15.97
CA GLU A 184 24.75 -8.06 15.40
C GLU A 184 25.27 -7.30 14.16
N GLY A 185 24.38 -6.62 13.45
CA GLY A 185 24.66 -5.82 12.27
C GLY A 185 24.52 -6.59 10.96
N PHE A 186 24.68 -5.86 9.88
CA PHE A 186 24.59 -6.34 8.51
C PHE A 186 25.56 -5.57 7.61
N HIS A 187 25.82 -6.09 6.40
CA HIS A 187 26.57 -5.38 5.38
C HIS A 187 25.66 -4.37 4.67
N PRO A 188 25.97 -3.06 4.74
CA PRO A 188 25.12 -2.05 4.10
C PRO A 188 25.18 -2.17 2.57
N THR A 189 24.04 -2.01 1.92
CA THR A 189 23.96 -2.01 0.45
C THR A 189 24.62 -0.75 -0.13
N ALA A 190 25.08 -0.83 -1.37
CA ALA A 190 25.55 0.35 -2.08
C ALA A 190 24.47 1.44 -2.19
N ALA A 191 23.19 1.06 -2.28
CA ALA A 191 22.06 1.98 -2.29
C ALA A 191 21.94 2.75 -0.97
N LEU A 192 22.06 2.08 0.17
CA LEU A 192 22.08 2.72 1.50
C LEU A 192 23.25 3.69 1.62
N VAL A 193 24.46 3.28 1.24
CA VAL A 193 25.65 4.15 1.31
C VAL A 193 25.46 5.41 0.47
N ARG A 194 25.02 5.27 -0.79
CA ARG A 194 24.71 6.42 -1.65
C ARG A 194 23.60 7.31 -1.07
N SER A 195 22.62 6.74 -0.37
CA SER A 195 21.54 7.48 0.26
C SER A 195 22.03 8.30 1.45
N ILE A 196 22.93 7.73 2.28
CA ILE A 196 23.60 8.44 3.37
C ILE A 196 24.46 9.59 2.82
N GLU A 197 25.21 9.33 1.76
CA GLU A 197 26.06 10.35 1.12
C GLU A 197 25.23 11.54 0.62
N ARG A 198 24.13 11.28 -0.12
CA ARG A 198 23.23 12.34 -0.61
C ARG A 198 22.58 13.15 0.51
N LYS A 199 22.26 12.54 1.65
CA LYS A 199 21.63 13.18 2.80
C LYS A 199 22.66 13.69 3.85
N ALA A 200 23.96 13.51 3.60
CA ALA A 200 25.04 13.72 4.58
C ALA A 200 25.03 15.13 5.21
N GLU A 201 24.74 16.17 4.45
CA GLU A 201 24.64 17.54 4.95
C GLU A 201 23.58 17.67 6.04
N VAL A 202 22.38 17.12 5.80
CA VAL A 202 21.27 17.14 6.77
C VAL A 202 21.61 16.28 7.99
N LEU A 203 22.14 15.07 7.76
CA LEU A 203 22.52 14.17 8.85
C LEU A 203 23.55 14.79 9.81
N ARG A 204 24.49 15.58 9.30
CA ARG A 204 25.52 16.29 10.11
C ARG A 204 24.94 17.41 10.97
N ARG A 205 23.75 17.93 10.65
CA ARG A 205 23.09 18.93 11.51
C ARG A 205 22.71 18.37 12.88
N TYR A 206 22.56 17.03 13.00
CA TYR A 206 22.05 16.36 14.19
C TYR A 206 23.03 15.29 14.69
N PRO A 207 23.58 15.44 15.92
CA PRO A 207 24.60 14.52 16.45
C PRO A 207 24.17 13.05 16.47
N ALA A 208 22.90 12.75 16.82
CA ALA A 208 22.40 11.38 16.84
C ALA A 208 22.32 10.78 15.42
N SER A 209 21.94 11.57 14.42
CA SER A 209 21.89 11.15 13.02
C SER A 209 23.30 10.90 12.46
N SER A 210 24.22 11.83 12.70
CA SER A 210 25.61 11.70 12.29
C SER A 210 26.27 10.49 12.96
N GLY A 211 26.05 10.30 14.27
CA GLY A 211 26.59 9.15 15.01
C GLY A 211 26.08 7.80 14.52
N LYS A 212 24.81 7.72 14.11
CA LYS A 212 24.21 6.49 13.56
C LYS A 212 24.71 6.19 12.16
N PHE A 213 24.61 7.16 11.24
CA PHE A 213 24.82 6.93 9.80
C PHE A 213 26.25 7.17 9.32
N MET A 214 27.02 7.95 10.05
CA MET A 214 28.41 8.32 9.72
C MET A 214 29.28 8.29 10.99
N PRO A 215 29.44 7.13 11.64
CA PRO A 215 30.25 7.01 12.85
C PRO A 215 31.69 7.48 12.57
N GLY A 216 32.23 8.35 13.44
CA GLY A 216 33.52 8.99 13.22
C GLY A 216 33.55 10.00 12.06
N GLY A 217 32.38 10.39 11.51
CA GLY A 217 32.26 11.33 10.39
C GLY A 217 32.42 10.71 9.00
N ALA A 218 32.70 9.39 8.90
CA ALA A 218 32.93 8.67 7.65
C ALA A 218 31.65 7.96 7.17
N LEU A 219 31.53 7.79 5.84
CA LEU A 219 30.50 6.95 5.25
C LEU A 219 30.74 5.47 5.58
N PRO A 220 29.68 4.68 5.82
CA PRO A 220 29.83 3.24 6.00
C PRO A 220 30.34 2.58 4.70
N GLN A 221 31.14 1.53 4.84
CA GLN A 221 31.62 0.76 3.71
C GLN A 221 30.73 -0.48 3.51
N THR A 222 30.47 -0.86 2.26
CA THR A 222 29.65 -2.04 1.93
C THR A 222 30.26 -3.36 2.45
N THR A 223 31.56 -3.42 2.68
CA THR A 223 32.28 -4.53 3.30
C THR A 223 32.32 -4.45 4.84
N GLY A 224 31.89 -3.33 5.41
CA GLY A 224 31.83 -3.12 6.86
C GLY A 224 30.55 -3.70 7.47
N ILE A 225 30.47 -3.63 8.79
CA ILE A 225 29.25 -4.02 9.54
C ILE A 225 28.55 -2.77 10.05
N PHE A 226 27.31 -2.56 9.60
CA PHE A 226 26.44 -1.52 10.11
C PHE A 226 25.59 -2.07 11.27
N ARG A 227 25.64 -1.43 12.42
CA ARG A 227 24.90 -1.80 13.63
C ARG A 227 24.06 -0.64 14.14
N ASP A 228 22.93 -0.98 14.76
CA ASP A 228 22.06 0.01 15.40
C ASP A 228 21.55 -0.49 16.77
N PRO A 229 22.42 -0.48 17.78
CA PRO A 229 22.05 -0.95 19.11
C PRO A 229 20.97 -0.10 19.78
N ASP A 230 20.81 1.16 19.37
CA ASP A 230 19.76 2.05 19.88
C ASP A 230 18.40 1.62 19.33
N GLN A 231 18.28 1.35 18.04
CA GLN A 231 17.06 0.80 17.44
C GLN A 231 16.77 -0.60 17.98
N ALA A 232 17.79 -1.44 18.19
CA ALA A 232 17.60 -2.76 18.81
C ALA A 232 16.97 -2.67 20.20
N ARG A 233 17.36 -1.69 21.03
CA ARG A 233 16.72 -1.45 22.33
C ARG A 233 15.25 -1.06 22.20
N THR A 234 14.93 -0.21 21.22
CA THR A 234 13.55 0.18 20.94
C THR A 234 12.71 -1.00 20.42
N LEU A 235 13.26 -1.83 19.55
CA LEU A 235 12.61 -3.07 19.08
C LEU A 235 12.37 -4.05 20.25
N LYS A 236 13.32 -4.20 21.17
CA LYS A 236 13.15 -5.02 22.38
C LYS A 236 12.07 -4.48 23.32
N ALA A 237 11.93 -3.14 23.43
CA ALA A 237 10.85 -2.53 24.21
C ALA A 237 9.49 -2.81 23.55
N LEU A 238 9.36 -2.68 22.22
CA LEU A 238 8.17 -3.04 21.46
C LEU A 238 7.84 -4.54 21.62
N ALA A 239 8.83 -5.43 21.53
CA ALA A 239 8.65 -6.87 21.71
C ALA A 239 8.10 -7.23 23.11
N LYS A 240 8.53 -6.51 24.14
CA LYS A 240 8.15 -6.76 25.53
C LYS A 240 6.79 -6.17 25.91
N GLN A 241 6.44 -4.99 25.38
CA GLN A 241 5.32 -4.17 25.86
C GLN A 241 4.29 -3.87 24.78
N GLY A 242 4.44 -4.43 23.57
CA GLY A 242 3.61 -4.06 22.44
C GLY A 242 3.77 -2.57 22.09
N ALA A 243 2.73 -1.95 21.54
CA ALA A 243 2.74 -0.54 21.16
C ALA A 243 3.16 0.41 22.30
N ASP A 244 2.81 0.09 23.56
CA ASP A 244 3.17 0.91 24.71
C ASP A 244 4.69 1.02 24.90
N GLY A 245 5.47 0.03 24.47
CA GLY A 245 6.93 0.07 24.50
C GLY A 245 7.54 1.15 23.60
N PHE A 246 6.79 1.65 22.61
CA PHE A 246 7.19 2.74 21.73
C PHE A 246 6.51 4.07 22.08
N TYR A 247 5.19 4.05 22.27
CA TYR A 247 4.38 5.27 22.40
C TYR A 247 4.31 5.80 23.84
N LYS A 248 4.77 5.02 24.81
CA LYS A 248 4.79 5.38 26.23
C LYS A 248 6.16 5.09 26.86
N GLY A 249 6.34 5.47 28.10
CA GLY A 249 7.53 5.13 28.87
C GLY A 249 8.83 5.81 28.38
N ALA A 250 9.94 5.07 28.40
CA ALA A 250 11.29 5.63 28.21
C ALA A 250 11.54 6.03 26.75
N VAL A 251 11.09 5.21 25.78
CA VAL A 251 11.28 5.49 24.34
C VAL A 251 10.53 6.76 23.94
N ALA A 252 9.25 6.87 24.31
CA ALA A 252 8.44 8.06 24.01
C ALA A 252 9.04 9.34 24.61
N ARG A 253 9.46 9.28 25.90
CA ARG A 253 10.10 10.44 26.57
C ARG A 253 11.39 10.86 25.86
N GLU A 254 12.21 9.90 25.43
CA GLU A 254 13.45 10.21 24.73
C GLU A 254 13.18 10.84 23.36
N MET A 255 12.22 10.32 22.58
CA MET A 255 11.85 10.88 21.28
C MET A 255 11.31 12.29 21.44
N VAL A 256 10.35 12.52 22.33
CA VAL A 256 9.78 13.87 22.56
C VAL A 256 10.84 14.84 23.02
N ARG A 257 11.71 14.45 23.98
CA ARG A 257 12.82 15.29 24.44
C ARG A 257 13.75 15.70 23.28
N ALA A 258 14.14 14.74 22.43
CA ALA A 258 15.03 15.00 21.31
C ALA A 258 14.37 15.91 20.25
N VAL A 259 13.10 15.66 19.93
CA VAL A 259 12.33 16.46 18.97
C VAL A 259 12.19 17.90 19.46
N GLN A 260 11.79 18.11 20.72
CA GLN A 260 11.63 19.44 21.31
C GLN A 260 12.96 20.19 21.43
N ALA A 261 14.04 19.52 21.84
CA ALA A 261 15.37 20.10 21.93
C ALA A 261 15.90 20.60 20.56
N ALA A 262 15.40 20.02 19.46
CA ALA A 262 15.75 20.43 18.11
C ALA A 262 14.70 21.36 17.46
N GLY A 263 13.74 21.88 18.23
CA GLY A 263 12.72 22.84 17.78
C GLY A 263 11.44 22.24 17.21
N GLY A 264 11.23 20.93 17.35
CA GLY A 264 9.97 20.27 16.97
C GLY A 264 8.89 20.41 18.05
N THR A 265 7.66 20.02 17.71
CA THR A 265 6.45 20.33 18.51
C THR A 265 5.79 19.11 19.15
N TRP A 266 6.37 17.92 19.01
CA TRP A 266 5.76 16.70 19.56
C TRP A 266 5.57 16.75 21.06
N THR A 267 4.47 16.14 21.53
CA THR A 267 4.19 15.91 22.95
C THR A 267 4.04 14.42 23.25
N LEU A 268 4.08 14.06 24.53
CA LEU A 268 3.78 12.68 24.95
C LEU A 268 2.33 12.29 24.65
N ASP A 269 1.41 13.27 24.70
CA ASP A 269 0.01 13.06 24.36
C ASP A 269 -0.20 12.81 22.86
N ASP A 270 0.61 13.39 21.98
CA ASP A 270 0.58 13.08 20.55
C ASP A 270 0.93 11.63 20.30
N LEU A 271 2.01 11.15 20.92
CA LEU A 271 2.42 9.77 20.81
C LEU A 271 1.38 8.81 21.43
N ALA A 272 0.93 9.07 22.66
CA ALA A 272 -0.01 8.21 23.40
C ALA A 272 -1.39 8.12 22.71
N ALA A 273 -1.79 9.13 21.95
CA ALA A 273 -3.07 9.17 21.23
C ALA A 273 -3.06 8.41 19.89
N TYR A 274 -1.88 8.01 19.39
CA TYR A 274 -1.81 7.34 18.09
C TYR A 274 -2.45 5.96 18.14
N GLN A 275 -3.28 5.66 17.14
CA GLN A 275 -3.90 4.34 16.94
C GLN A 275 -3.90 3.99 15.45
N ALA A 276 -3.50 2.77 15.11
CA ALA A 276 -3.75 2.21 13.77
C ALA A 276 -5.26 2.01 13.56
N LYS A 277 -5.73 2.16 12.31
CA LYS A 277 -7.15 2.01 11.97
C LYS A 277 -7.36 0.87 10.98
N GLU A 278 -8.48 0.16 11.12
CA GLU A 278 -8.96 -0.72 10.07
C GLU A 278 -9.98 0.03 9.22
N ARG A 279 -9.86 -0.12 7.90
CA ARG A 279 -10.77 0.48 6.93
C ARG A 279 -11.27 -0.57 5.95
N ALA A 280 -12.45 -0.36 5.37
CA ALA A 280 -12.92 -1.20 4.28
C ALA A 280 -12.05 -0.95 3.03
N PRO A 281 -11.44 -1.98 2.41
CA PRO A 281 -10.70 -1.80 1.17
C PRO A 281 -11.64 -1.40 0.02
N ILE A 282 -11.08 -0.78 -1.03
CA ILE A 282 -11.80 -0.56 -2.28
C ILE A 282 -11.79 -1.87 -3.06
N GLU A 283 -12.97 -2.33 -3.48
CA GLU A 283 -13.15 -3.51 -4.32
C GLU A 283 -13.85 -3.12 -5.62
N LEU A 284 -13.27 -3.49 -6.76
CA LEU A 284 -13.85 -3.23 -8.07
C LEU A 284 -13.70 -4.42 -9.01
N ARG A 285 -14.64 -4.53 -9.98
CA ARG A 285 -14.58 -5.53 -11.05
C ARG A 285 -14.02 -4.93 -12.32
N TYR A 286 -12.97 -5.57 -12.87
CA TYR A 286 -12.40 -5.24 -14.17
C TYR A 286 -12.28 -6.52 -15.02
N GLY A 287 -13.14 -6.66 -16.02
CA GLY A 287 -13.32 -7.93 -16.74
C GLY A 287 -13.70 -9.07 -15.78
N ASP A 288 -12.98 -10.17 -15.87
CA ASP A 288 -13.19 -11.36 -15.03
C ASP A 288 -12.43 -11.29 -13.68
N TYR A 289 -11.76 -10.19 -13.39
CA TYR A 289 -10.97 -10.01 -12.18
C TYR A 289 -11.65 -9.10 -11.17
N THR A 290 -11.39 -9.34 -9.88
CA THR A 290 -11.65 -8.42 -8.79
C THR A 290 -10.33 -7.80 -8.38
N VAL A 291 -10.25 -6.48 -8.38
CA VAL A 291 -9.12 -5.72 -7.84
C VAL A 291 -9.52 -5.21 -6.47
N ILE A 292 -8.67 -5.46 -5.47
CA ILE A 292 -8.85 -5.02 -4.09
C ILE A 292 -7.64 -4.14 -3.75
N THR A 293 -7.89 -2.91 -3.30
CA THR A 293 -6.83 -1.92 -3.15
C THR A 293 -7.09 -0.95 -1.99
N ALA A 294 -6.17 -0.03 -1.76
CA ALA A 294 -6.15 0.87 -0.62
C ALA A 294 -7.27 1.93 -0.67
N PRO A 295 -8.07 2.09 0.40
CA PRO A 295 -8.96 3.24 0.57
C PRO A 295 -8.19 4.47 1.08
N PRO A 296 -8.81 5.68 1.14
CA PRO A 296 -8.23 6.81 1.84
C PRO A 296 -7.86 6.48 3.31
N PRO A 297 -6.76 7.07 3.84
CA PRO A 297 -6.02 8.22 3.33
C PRO A 297 -5.03 7.89 2.20
N SER A 298 -5.13 6.73 1.54
CA SER A 298 -4.46 6.54 0.26
C SER A 298 -5.34 7.05 -0.88
N SER A 299 -4.76 7.85 -1.74
CA SER A 299 -5.37 8.24 -3.02
C SER A 299 -5.24 7.14 -4.07
N GLY A 300 -4.28 6.22 -3.86
CA GLY A 300 -3.86 5.29 -4.91
C GLY A 300 -4.97 4.36 -5.35
N GLY A 301 -5.72 3.79 -4.40
CA GLY A 301 -6.80 2.87 -4.77
C GLY A 301 -7.96 3.57 -5.47
N VAL A 302 -8.29 4.81 -5.08
CA VAL A 302 -9.32 5.61 -5.78
C VAL A 302 -8.87 5.90 -7.21
N ALA A 303 -7.64 6.38 -7.41
CA ALA A 303 -7.11 6.69 -8.74
C ALA A 303 -7.00 5.43 -9.63
N ILE A 304 -6.56 4.29 -9.07
CA ILE A 304 -6.51 3.00 -9.80
C ILE A 304 -7.92 2.57 -10.21
N ALA A 305 -8.89 2.65 -9.30
CA ALA A 305 -10.28 2.29 -9.59
C ALA A 305 -10.88 3.18 -10.68
N GLU A 306 -10.62 4.47 -10.63
CA GLU A 306 -11.08 5.43 -11.63
C GLU A 306 -10.45 5.14 -13.00
N MET A 307 -9.13 4.96 -13.07
CA MET A 307 -8.44 4.59 -14.32
C MET A 307 -8.99 3.29 -14.92
N LEU A 308 -9.16 2.26 -14.10
CA LEU A 308 -9.74 0.98 -14.57
C LEU A 308 -11.18 1.15 -15.03
N ASN A 309 -12.01 1.91 -14.33
CA ASN A 309 -13.39 2.18 -14.74
C ASN A 309 -13.47 2.97 -16.05
N ILE A 310 -12.60 3.98 -16.26
CA ILE A 310 -12.49 4.73 -17.52
C ILE A 310 -12.16 3.78 -18.67
N LEU A 311 -11.24 2.85 -18.47
CA LEU A 311 -10.74 1.94 -19.49
C LEU A 311 -11.60 0.67 -19.67
N ALA A 312 -12.50 0.36 -18.73
CA ALA A 312 -13.23 -0.91 -18.74
C ALA A 312 -13.97 -1.26 -20.06
N PRO A 313 -14.59 -0.29 -20.79
CA PRO A 313 -15.23 -0.58 -22.08
C PRO A 313 -14.25 -0.66 -23.27
N ILE A 314 -12.95 -0.42 -23.05
CA ILE A 314 -11.94 -0.37 -24.12
C ILE A 314 -11.12 -1.67 -24.07
N ASP A 315 -11.14 -2.46 -25.14
CA ASP A 315 -10.24 -3.62 -25.25
C ASP A 315 -8.83 -3.15 -25.61
N LEU A 316 -8.05 -2.81 -24.58
CA LEU A 316 -6.67 -2.32 -24.73
C LEU A 316 -5.74 -3.28 -25.48
N ARG A 317 -6.05 -4.57 -25.52
CA ARG A 317 -5.25 -5.60 -26.22
C ARG A 317 -5.39 -5.54 -27.74
N ARG A 318 -6.48 -4.94 -28.22
CA ARG A 318 -6.74 -4.76 -29.66
C ARG A 318 -6.20 -3.45 -30.22
N LEU A 319 -5.72 -2.58 -29.35
CA LEU A 319 -5.16 -1.29 -29.77
C LEU A 319 -3.68 -1.44 -30.16
N GLY A 320 -3.23 -0.64 -31.11
CA GLY A 320 -1.80 -0.43 -31.34
C GLY A 320 -1.14 0.24 -30.14
N GLU A 321 0.18 0.12 -30.02
CA GLU A 321 0.95 0.60 -28.87
C GLU A 321 0.65 2.07 -28.52
N ALA A 322 0.74 2.97 -29.48
CA ALA A 322 0.50 4.39 -29.26
C ALA A 322 -0.92 4.68 -28.77
N ASP A 323 -1.94 4.03 -29.33
CA ASP A 323 -3.33 4.24 -28.92
C ASP A 323 -3.59 3.67 -27.52
N ARG A 324 -3.00 2.50 -27.21
CA ARG A 324 -3.05 1.93 -25.85
C ARG A 324 -2.45 2.90 -24.83
N VAL A 325 -1.25 3.41 -25.09
CA VAL A 325 -0.56 4.37 -24.23
C VAL A 325 -1.36 5.66 -24.11
N HIS A 326 -1.89 6.18 -25.21
CA HIS A 326 -2.72 7.38 -25.21
C HIS A 326 -3.92 7.24 -24.26
N TYR A 327 -4.71 6.15 -24.36
CA TYR A 327 -5.84 5.93 -23.48
C TYR A 327 -5.42 5.77 -22.01
N MET A 328 -4.32 5.07 -21.74
CA MET A 328 -3.78 4.94 -20.38
C MET A 328 -3.39 6.30 -19.80
N VAL A 329 -2.66 7.12 -20.57
CA VAL A 329 -2.24 8.48 -20.16
C VAL A 329 -3.45 9.39 -19.92
N GLU A 330 -4.46 9.32 -20.79
CA GLU A 330 -5.69 10.10 -20.62
C GLU A 330 -6.49 9.69 -19.37
N ALA A 331 -6.51 8.40 -19.02
CA ALA A 331 -7.09 7.93 -17.79
C ALA A 331 -6.27 8.40 -16.56
N MET A 332 -4.93 8.29 -16.61
CA MET A 332 -4.03 8.79 -15.58
C MET A 332 -4.24 10.29 -15.34
N ARG A 333 -4.30 11.10 -16.40
CA ARG A 333 -4.51 12.55 -16.35
C ARG A 333 -5.77 12.92 -15.55
N ARG A 334 -6.87 12.22 -15.78
CA ARG A 334 -8.16 12.47 -15.12
C ARG A 334 -8.14 12.02 -13.67
N ALA A 335 -7.66 10.83 -13.41
CA ALA A 335 -7.58 10.30 -12.06
C ALA A 335 -6.65 11.13 -11.15
N PHE A 336 -5.52 11.62 -11.67
CA PHE A 336 -4.64 12.51 -10.89
C PHE A 336 -5.20 13.92 -10.70
N ARG A 337 -6.03 14.41 -11.62
CA ARG A 337 -6.78 15.65 -11.41
C ARG A 337 -7.72 15.51 -10.22
N ASP A 338 -8.47 14.43 -10.17
CA ASP A 338 -9.44 14.17 -9.09
C ASP A 338 -8.73 13.84 -7.76
N HIS A 339 -7.61 13.13 -7.82
CA HIS A 339 -6.70 12.96 -6.68
C HIS A 339 -6.34 14.30 -6.03
N ASN A 340 -5.93 15.28 -6.81
CA ASN A 340 -5.48 16.58 -6.31
C ASN A 340 -6.63 17.40 -5.69
N GLU A 341 -7.82 17.27 -6.22
CA GLU A 341 -8.98 18.10 -5.85
C GLU A 341 -9.71 17.57 -4.62
N TYR A 342 -9.96 16.26 -4.54
CA TYR A 342 -10.96 15.69 -3.64
C TYR A 342 -10.40 14.89 -2.48
N LEU A 343 -9.14 14.39 -2.54
CA LEU A 343 -8.72 13.36 -1.61
C LEU A 343 -7.94 13.88 -0.41
N GLY A 344 -8.15 13.25 0.74
CA GLY A 344 -7.55 13.56 2.03
C GLY A 344 -7.80 12.47 3.06
N ASP A 345 -7.72 12.82 4.35
CA ASP A 345 -8.04 11.92 5.45
C ASP A 345 -9.57 11.79 5.62
N PRO A 346 -10.15 10.58 5.51
CA PRO A 346 -11.58 10.35 5.61
C PRO A 346 -12.16 10.65 7.01
N ASP A 347 -11.31 10.77 8.02
CA ASP A 347 -11.75 11.13 9.38
C ASP A 347 -11.91 12.65 9.56
N PHE A 348 -11.50 13.46 8.58
CA PHE A 348 -11.48 14.92 8.64
C PHE A 348 -12.21 15.58 7.48
N VAL A 349 -12.38 14.90 6.36
CA VAL A 349 -13.00 15.46 5.15
C VAL A 349 -13.99 14.50 4.52
N ASP A 350 -15.13 15.03 4.13
CA ASP A 350 -16.08 14.33 3.27
C ASP A 350 -15.56 14.33 1.83
N MET A 351 -15.40 13.12 1.28
CA MET A 351 -14.93 12.92 -0.09
C MET A 351 -16.04 12.30 -0.93
N PRO A 352 -16.24 12.71 -2.18
CA PRO A 352 -17.29 12.17 -3.04
C PRO A 352 -16.93 10.78 -3.60
N LEU A 353 -16.57 9.83 -2.70
CA LEU A 353 -16.07 8.51 -3.09
C LEU A 353 -17.06 7.72 -3.94
N ASP A 354 -18.36 7.78 -3.62
CA ASP A 354 -19.40 7.12 -4.41
C ASP A 354 -19.41 7.63 -5.86
N MET A 355 -19.16 8.92 -6.06
CA MET A 355 -19.04 9.51 -7.41
C MET A 355 -17.75 9.02 -8.08
N LEU A 356 -16.59 9.21 -7.46
CA LEU A 356 -15.29 8.89 -8.03
C LEU A 356 -15.14 7.40 -8.40
N LEU A 357 -15.72 6.52 -7.60
CA LEU A 357 -15.68 5.07 -7.82
C LEU A 357 -16.79 4.58 -8.78
N SER A 358 -17.72 5.45 -9.17
CA SER A 358 -18.85 5.04 -10.01
C SER A 358 -18.46 4.89 -11.48
N ARG A 359 -19.03 3.86 -12.13
CA ARG A 359 -18.90 3.69 -13.59
C ARG A 359 -19.51 4.85 -14.38
N HIS A 360 -20.58 5.42 -13.87
CA HIS A 360 -21.26 6.53 -14.53
C HIS A 360 -20.35 7.77 -14.64
N TYR A 361 -19.63 8.10 -13.57
CA TYR A 361 -18.65 9.19 -13.59
C TYR A 361 -17.50 8.89 -14.56
N ALA A 362 -16.95 7.69 -14.48
CA ALA A 362 -15.89 7.23 -15.37
C ALA A 362 -16.32 7.24 -16.86
N ASP A 363 -17.59 6.93 -17.16
CA ASP A 363 -18.15 7.02 -18.50
C ASP A 363 -18.16 8.46 -19.01
N GLY A 364 -18.52 9.43 -18.18
CA GLY A 364 -18.45 10.84 -18.50
C GLY A 364 -17.01 11.30 -18.79
N LEU A 365 -16.06 10.89 -17.94
CA LEU A 365 -14.64 11.18 -18.15
C LEU A 365 -14.12 10.55 -19.45
N ARG A 366 -14.47 9.29 -19.74
CA ARG A 366 -14.06 8.60 -20.98
C ARG A 366 -14.59 9.30 -22.22
N GLN A 367 -15.83 9.77 -22.22
CA GLN A 367 -16.40 10.49 -23.36
C GLN A 367 -15.67 11.79 -23.69
N SER A 368 -14.97 12.38 -22.72
CA SER A 368 -14.14 13.56 -22.92
C SER A 368 -12.74 13.25 -23.53
N ILE A 369 -12.38 11.97 -23.71
CA ILE A 369 -11.12 11.56 -24.33
C ILE A 369 -11.24 11.68 -25.85
N LEU A 370 -10.38 12.47 -26.46
CA LEU A 370 -10.28 12.58 -27.91
C LEU A 370 -9.36 11.47 -28.43
N ARG A 371 -9.78 10.72 -29.45
CA ARG A 371 -9.05 9.54 -29.94
C ARG A 371 -7.71 9.85 -30.60
N ASP A 372 -7.57 11.02 -31.18
CA ASP A 372 -6.48 11.43 -32.04
C ASP A 372 -5.67 12.60 -31.47
N ARG A 373 -6.00 13.05 -30.28
CA ARG A 373 -5.38 14.23 -29.69
C ARG A 373 -5.35 14.15 -28.16
N ALA A 374 -4.19 14.49 -27.56
CA ALA A 374 -4.02 14.60 -26.14
C ALA A 374 -4.88 15.75 -25.54
N THR A 375 -5.50 15.49 -24.40
CA THR A 375 -6.12 16.54 -23.60
C THR A 375 -5.02 17.37 -22.94
N LYS A 376 -5.04 18.69 -23.10
CA LYS A 376 -4.15 19.55 -22.31
C LYS A 376 -4.63 19.56 -20.86
N SER A 377 -3.73 19.36 -19.90
CA SER A 377 -4.07 19.41 -18.49
C SER A 377 -4.70 20.75 -18.09
N SER A 378 -4.30 21.84 -18.72
CA SER A 378 -4.90 23.18 -18.53
C SER A 378 -6.38 23.31 -18.93
N TRP A 379 -6.91 22.36 -19.69
CA TRP A 379 -8.36 22.32 -20.00
C TRP A 379 -9.18 21.65 -18.91
N LEU A 380 -8.51 20.96 -18.01
CA LEU A 380 -9.12 20.37 -16.83
C LEU A 380 -8.76 21.27 -15.64
N PRO A 381 -9.73 21.92 -14.95
CA PRO A 381 -9.42 22.90 -13.91
C PRO A 381 -8.74 22.24 -12.70
N ALA A 382 -7.57 22.71 -12.33
CA ALA A 382 -6.83 22.52 -11.06
C ALA A 382 -5.42 23.19 -11.07
N ALA A 383 -4.65 23.15 -9.98
CA ALA A 383 -3.47 23.96 -9.67
C ALA A 383 -2.10 23.44 -10.20
N HIS A 384 -1.01 24.23 -10.14
CA HIS A 384 0.28 24.09 -10.87
C HIS A 384 1.37 23.28 -10.12
N ALA A 385 2.28 22.54 -10.80
CA ALA A 385 3.26 21.61 -10.22
C ALA A 385 4.74 21.76 -10.64
N PRO A 386 5.74 21.41 -9.81
CA PRO A 386 7.11 21.02 -10.16
C PRO A 386 7.48 19.55 -9.92
N GLU A 387 8.77 19.16 -10.01
CA GLU A 387 9.27 17.81 -10.24
C GLU A 387 9.32 16.83 -9.03
N PRO A 388 9.19 15.48 -9.23
CA PRO A 388 9.02 14.47 -8.17
C PRO A 388 10.31 13.84 -7.63
N GLY A 389 10.33 13.48 -6.33
CA GLY A 389 11.32 12.65 -5.63
C GLY A 389 10.76 11.25 -5.28
N MET A 390 11.63 10.24 -5.04
CA MET A 390 11.19 8.84 -4.87
C MET A 390 11.85 8.17 -3.67
N HIS A 391 11.05 7.70 -2.64
CA HIS A 391 11.51 6.65 -1.70
C HIS A 391 10.37 6.10 -0.83
N THR A 392 10.23 4.78 -0.81
CA THR A 392 9.25 3.96 -0.08
C THR A 392 9.73 2.52 -0.24
N THR A 393 9.20 1.55 0.46
CA THR A 393 9.44 0.13 0.20
C THR A 393 8.12 -0.63 0.10
N HIS A 394 8.12 -1.73 -0.65
CA HIS A 394 6.98 -2.61 -0.77
C HIS A 394 7.40 -4.07 -0.64
N PHE A 395 6.50 -4.91 -0.09
CA PHE A 395 6.63 -6.36 -0.13
C PHE A 395 5.28 -7.07 -0.25
N SER A 396 5.32 -8.26 -0.84
CA SER A 396 4.17 -9.12 -1.10
C SER A 396 4.40 -10.53 -0.52
N ILE A 397 3.38 -11.11 0.13
CA ILE A 397 3.44 -12.41 0.78
C ILE A 397 2.17 -13.21 0.48
N ILE A 398 2.33 -14.52 0.19
CA ILE A 398 1.28 -15.54 0.24
C ILE A 398 1.82 -16.69 1.07
N ASP A 399 1.10 -17.16 2.09
CA ASP A 399 1.48 -18.33 2.87
C ASP A 399 0.86 -19.62 2.36
N LYS A 400 1.26 -20.74 2.95
CA LYS A 400 0.80 -22.09 2.57
C LYS A 400 -0.70 -22.32 2.75
N ASP A 401 -1.34 -21.55 3.60
CA ASP A 401 -2.77 -21.65 3.91
C ASP A 401 -3.61 -20.73 3.03
N GLY A 402 -2.97 -19.85 2.24
CA GLY A 402 -3.59 -18.88 1.35
C GLY A 402 -3.83 -17.52 1.98
N ASN A 403 -3.30 -17.23 3.19
CA ASN A 403 -3.30 -15.88 3.71
C ASN A 403 -2.37 -15.01 2.87
N MET A 404 -2.76 -13.76 2.64
CA MET A 404 -2.01 -12.83 1.80
C MET A 404 -1.76 -11.52 2.53
N VAL A 405 -0.59 -10.93 2.30
CA VAL A 405 -0.26 -9.56 2.74
C VAL A 405 0.40 -8.79 1.60
N SER A 406 -0.15 -7.64 1.27
CA SER A 406 0.45 -6.61 0.43
C SER A 406 0.71 -5.40 1.32
N MET A 407 1.98 -5.01 1.54
CA MET A 407 2.31 -3.91 2.45
C MET A 407 3.30 -2.94 1.81
N THR A 408 2.94 -1.67 1.86
CA THR A 408 3.81 -0.57 1.47
C THR A 408 4.13 0.27 2.70
N ALA A 409 5.42 0.43 3.01
CA ALA A 409 5.94 1.11 4.19
C ALA A 409 6.90 2.24 3.80
N THR A 410 6.94 3.32 4.58
CA THR A 410 7.63 4.54 4.18
C THR A 410 8.16 5.33 5.37
N VAL A 411 9.12 6.21 5.09
CA VAL A 411 9.50 7.41 5.86
C VAL A 411 9.40 8.66 4.96
N ASN A 412 8.66 8.56 3.86
CA ASN A 412 8.44 9.49 2.76
C ASN A 412 9.62 9.61 1.80
N THR A 413 10.58 10.51 2.02
CA THR A 413 11.74 10.66 1.13
C THR A 413 12.96 9.90 1.67
N THR A 414 14.06 9.86 0.89
CA THR A 414 15.31 9.17 1.28
C THR A 414 15.78 9.59 2.66
N LEU A 415 15.88 8.62 3.59
CA LEU A 415 16.25 8.85 4.99
C LEU A 415 15.32 9.85 5.70
N GLY A 416 14.05 9.91 5.28
CA GLY A 416 13.04 10.74 5.92
C GLY A 416 13.49 12.17 6.17
N SER A 417 13.25 12.66 7.38
CA SER A 417 13.68 13.99 7.83
C SER A 417 15.19 14.12 8.06
N GLY A 418 15.97 13.03 7.95
CA GLY A 418 17.38 13.01 8.36
C GLY A 418 17.59 13.17 9.86
N PHE A 419 16.53 13.18 10.67
CA PHE A 419 16.58 13.38 12.11
C PHE A 419 16.38 12.07 12.87
N VAL A 420 17.39 11.63 13.60
CA VAL A 420 17.30 10.53 14.56
C VAL A 420 16.91 11.08 15.92
N ALA A 421 15.84 10.55 16.51
CA ALA A 421 15.29 11.03 17.76
C ALA A 421 16.12 10.58 18.98
N GLY A 422 17.30 11.13 19.13
CA GLY A 422 18.23 10.89 20.24
C GLY A 422 18.62 9.42 20.39
N LYS A 423 18.69 8.95 21.62
CA LYS A 423 19.08 7.57 21.95
C LYS A 423 17.97 6.53 21.72
N SER A 424 16.82 6.92 21.16
CA SER A 424 15.84 5.95 20.68
C SER A 424 16.34 5.16 19.46
N GLY A 425 17.31 5.70 18.72
CA GLY A 425 17.79 5.15 17.45
C GLY A 425 16.81 5.31 16.30
N ILE A 426 15.67 5.96 16.49
CA ILE A 426 14.61 6.06 15.52
C ILE A 426 14.84 7.23 14.57
N LEU A 427 15.07 6.91 13.29
CA LEU A 427 15.05 7.88 12.21
C LEU A 427 13.59 8.26 11.93
N LEU A 428 13.28 9.56 11.99
CA LEU A 428 11.94 10.06 11.78
C LEU A 428 11.65 10.32 10.30
N ASN A 429 10.40 10.11 9.95
CA ASN A 429 9.83 10.42 8.66
C ASN A 429 9.85 11.93 8.35
N ASN A 430 9.54 12.29 7.10
CA ASN A 430 9.23 13.67 6.70
C ASN A 430 7.87 13.74 5.98
N GLU A 431 6.91 13.00 6.51
CA GLU A 431 5.58 12.87 5.94
C GLU A 431 4.73 14.15 6.04
N MET A 432 5.13 15.13 6.83
CA MET A 432 4.45 16.42 6.86
C MET A 432 4.47 17.12 5.49
N ASP A 433 5.47 16.81 4.64
CA ASP A 433 5.54 17.35 3.27
C ASP A 433 4.41 16.84 2.36
N ASP A 434 3.77 15.71 2.69
CA ASP A 434 2.65 15.16 1.93
C ASP A 434 1.33 15.92 2.12
N PHE A 435 1.25 16.79 3.12
CA PHE A 435 0.14 17.74 3.22
C PHE A 435 0.24 18.87 2.19
N ALA A 436 -0.89 19.47 1.87
CA ALA A 436 -0.95 20.79 1.23
C ALA A 436 -0.56 21.88 2.25
N LEU A 437 0.74 21.93 2.62
CA LEU A 437 1.26 22.85 3.63
C LEU A 437 1.13 24.32 3.22
N VAL A 438 1.16 24.59 1.92
CA VAL A 438 0.92 25.92 1.33
C VAL A 438 -0.03 25.70 0.16
N SER A 439 -1.21 26.27 0.24
CA SER A 439 -2.27 26.11 -0.78
C SER A 439 -1.75 26.44 -2.19
N GLY A 440 -2.06 25.59 -3.15
CA GLY A 440 -1.65 25.75 -4.55
C GLY A 440 -0.16 25.52 -4.83
N GLN A 441 0.62 25.09 -3.83
CA GLN A 441 2.03 24.77 -4.00
C GLN A 441 2.26 23.25 -3.95
N PRO A 442 3.15 22.72 -4.78
CA PRO A 442 3.40 21.28 -4.83
C PRO A 442 4.26 20.81 -3.65
N ASN A 443 4.13 19.52 -3.29
CA ASN A 443 5.02 18.84 -2.36
C ASN A 443 6.30 18.29 -3.06
N ALA A 444 7.11 17.50 -2.35
CA ALA A 444 8.35 16.91 -2.90
C ALA A 444 8.10 15.94 -4.08
N PHE A 445 6.87 15.45 -4.25
CA PHE A 445 6.47 14.58 -5.36
C PHE A 445 5.80 15.33 -6.52
N GLY A 446 5.75 16.65 -6.45
CA GLY A 446 5.07 17.47 -7.45
C GLY A 446 3.54 17.37 -7.38
N LEU A 447 2.98 16.79 -6.32
CA LEU A 447 1.54 16.73 -6.10
C LEU A 447 1.05 18.04 -5.47
N ILE A 448 -0.02 18.59 -6.00
CA ILE A 448 -0.68 19.78 -5.48
C ILE A 448 -1.95 19.32 -4.78
N GLY A 449 -1.94 19.39 -3.44
CA GLY A 449 -3.13 19.10 -2.66
C GLY A 449 -4.07 20.30 -2.60
N GLY A 450 -5.38 20.02 -2.69
CA GLY A 450 -6.44 20.95 -2.36
C GLY A 450 -6.62 21.12 -0.85
N SER A 451 -7.64 21.88 -0.44
CA SER A 451 -8.01 22.08 0.98
C SER A 451 -8.33 20.77 1.70
N ALA A 452 -8.78 19.76 0.97
CA ALA A 452 -9.03 18.41 1.50
C ALA A 452 -7.79 17.81 2.18
N ASN A 453 -6.57 18.12 1.69
CA ASN A 453 -5.32 17.65 2.26
C ASN A 453 -4.55 18.72 3.04
N ALA A 454 -5.20 19.80 3.50
CA ALA A 454 -4.55 20.80 4.38
C ALA A 454 -4.13 20.18 5.72
N ALA A 455 -2.99 20.64 6.28
CA ALA A 455 -2.49 20.15 7.55
C ALA A 455 -3.36 20.61 8.72
N VAL A 456 -3.82 19.64 9.52
CA VAL A 456 -4.58 19.87 10.76
C VAL A 456 -4.04 18.90 11.81
N GLY A 457 -3.93 19.35 13.06
CA GLY A 457 -3.44 18.51 14.17
C GLY A 457 -4.26 17.22 14.33
N GLY A 458 -3.57 16.09 14.39
CA GLY A 458 -4.19 14.76 14.46
C GLY A 458 -4.65 14.17 13.14
N LYS A 459 -4.61 14.93 12.04
CA LYS A 459 -4.97 14.47 10.69
C LYS A 459 -3.84 13.66 10.06
N ARG A 460 -4.19 12.68 9.25
CA ARG A 460 -3.25 11.91 8.41
C ARG A 460 -3.07 12.61 7.07
N MET A 461 -1.84 12.69 6.60
CA MET A 461 -1.55 13.21 5.28
C MET A 461 -1.94 12.20 4.20
N LEU A 462 -2.36 12.71 3.04
CA LEU A 462 -2.66 11.87 1.87
C LEU A 462 -1.45 11.01 1.48
N SER A 463 -1.70 9.79 1.02
CA SER A 463 -0.68 8.84 0.59
C SER A 463 -0.94 8.35 -0.83
N SER A 464 0.12 8.01 -1.56
CA SER A 464 0.02 7.31 -2.86
C SER A 464 0.27 5.80 -2.74
N MET A 465 0.54 5.27 -1.55
CA MET A 465 0.80 3.84 -1.34
C MET A 465 -0.41 2.98 -1.69
N SER A 466 -0.25 2.04 -2.61
CA SER A 466 -1.34 1.27 -3.25
C SER A 466 -1.14 -0.24 -3.13
N PRO A 467 -1.01 -0.80 -1.90
CA PRO A 467 -0.98 -2.26 -1.76
C PRO A 467 -2.28 -2.85 -2.34
N SER A 468 -2.15 -3.88 -3.20
CA SER A 468 -3.29 -4.40 -3.96
C SER A 468 -3.28 -5.91 -4.10
N PHE A 469 -4.47 -6.49 -4.28
CA PHE A 469 -4.71 -7.85 -4.75
C PHE A 469 -5.45 -7.81 -6.08
N VAL A 470 -5.10 -8.73 -6.98
CA VAL A 470 -5.84 -8.97 -8.22
C VAL A 470 -6.30 -10.43 -8.23
N ILE A 471 -7.58 -10.65 -8.15
CA ILE A 471 -8.17 -11.99 -7.94
C ILE A 471 -9.02 -12.38 -9.14
N GLY A 472 -8.55 -13.37 -9.90
CA GLY A 472 -9.30 -14.05 -10.93
C GLY A 472 -9.78 -15.44 -10.45
N LYS A 473 -10.49 -16.14 -11.33
CA LYS A 473 -11.00 -17.50 -11.06
C LYS A 473 -9.84 -18.46 -10.78
N ASP A 474 -8.86 -18.52 -11.68
CA ASP A 474 -7.82 -19.54 -11.69
C ASP A 474 -6.44 -18.98 -11.28
N ARG A 475 -6.30 -17.66 -11.11
CA ARG A 475 -5.04 -17.03 -10.72
C ARG A 475 -5.26 -15.77 -9.90
N LEU A 476 -4.31 -15.46 -9.03
CA LEU A 476 -4.31 -14.20 -8.27
C LEU A 476 -2.89 -13.62 -8.17
N ALA A 477 -2.81 -12.32 -7.85
CA ALA A 477 -1.56 -11.62 -7.55
C ALA A 477 -1.69 -10.76 -6.29
N VAL A 478 -0.61 -10.72 -5.53
CA VAL A 478 -0.31 -9.73 -4.48
C VAL A 478 0.74 -8.81 -5.06
N ILE A 479 0.45 -7.50 -5.12
CA ILE A 479 1.24 -6.54 -5.90
C ILE A 479 1.30 -5.17 -5.24
N GLY A 480 2.43 -4.50 -5.39
CA GLY A 480 2.63 -3.11 -5.06
C GLY A 480 4.05 -2.64 -5.37
N SER A 481 4.28 -1.35 -5.23
CA SER A 481 5.55 -0.72 -5.58
C SER A 481 5.81 0.49 -4.68
N PRO A 482 7.06 0.90 -4.45
CA PRO A 482 7.43 2.23 -3.97
C PRO A 482 7.53 3.23 -5.12
N GLY A 483 7.65 4.54 -4.78
CA GLY A 483 7.96 5.55 -5.80
C GLY A 483 7.19 6.86 -5.70
N GLY A 484 6.68 7.25 -4.53
CA GLY A 484 5.89 8.49 -4.37
C GLY A 484 4.64 8.47 -5.26
N SER A 485 4.37 9.53 -6.00
CA SER A 485 3.21 9.63 -6.91
C SER A 485 3.20 8.54 -8.01
N THR A 486 4.39 8.06 -8.43
CA THR A 486 4.48 7.02 -9.46
C THR A 486 4.03 5.64 -8.99
N ILE A 487 3.83 5.42 -7.68
CA ILE A 487 3.29 4.16 -7.12
C ILE A 487 1.96 3.82 -7.80
N ILE A 488 1.08 4.79 -7.93
CA ILE A 488 -0.27 4.63 -8.48
C ILE A 488 -0.21 4.05 -9.90
N THR A 489 0.59 4.65 -10.77
CA THR A 489 0.71 4.22 -12.18
C THR A 489 1.45 2.91 -12.31
N GLN A 490 2.49 2.67 -11.51
CA GLN A 490 3.20 1.40 -11.50
C GLN A 490 2.28 0.24 -11.10
N VAL A 491 1.50 0.40 -10.02
CA VAL A 491 0.55 -0.64 -9.58
C VAL A 491 -0.56 -0.83 -10.62
N PHE A 492 -1.08 0.25 -11.20
CA PHE A 492 -2.05 0.19 -12.29
C PHE A 492 -1.52 -0.59 -13.50
N GLU A 493 -0.31 -0.27 -13.98
CA GLU A 493 0.34 -0.99 -15.08
C GLU A 493 0.60 -2.47 -14.74
N GLY A 494 1.02 -2.75 -13.49
CA GLY A 494 1.22 -4.12 -13.01
C GLY A 494 -0.08 -4.92 -12.95
N ILE A 495 -1.20 -4.29 -12.54
CA ILE A 495 -2.54 -4.91 -12.58
C ILE A 495 -2.93 -5.26 -14.01
N LEU A 496 -2.78 -4.34 -14.96
CA LEU A 496 -3.08 -4.59 -16.37
C LEU A 496 -2.19 -5.71 -16.94
N ALA A 497 -0.89 -5.69 -16.64
CA ALA A 497 0.04 -6.73 -17.08
C ALA A 497 -0.36 -8.12 -16.55
N PHE A 498 -0.75 -8.22 -15.26
CA PHE A 498 -1.25 -9.46 -14.69
C PHE A 498 -2.53 -9.94 -15.39
N ILE A 499 -3.48 -9.05 -15.66
CA ILE A 499 -4.73 -9.35 -16.39
C ILE A 499 -4.45 -9.78 -17.82
N ASP A 500 -3.42 -9.21 -18.46
CA ASP A 500 -2.93 -9.60 -19.80
C ASP A 500 -2.16 -10.94 -19.81
N GLY A 501 -2.06 -11.62 -18.66
CA GLY A 501 -1.48 -12.97 -18.56
C GLY A 501 0.01 -13.01 -18.23
N LYS A 502 0.66 -11.87 -17.96
CA LYS A 502 2.09 -11.79 -17.64
C LYS A 502 2.44 -12.56 -16.34
N SER A 503 3.64 -13.11 -16.30
CA SER A 503 4.25 -13.71 -15.12
C SER A 503 4.70 -12.66 -14.10
N ALA A 504 5.03 -13.08 -12.87
CA ALA A 504 5.56 -12.18 -11.84
C ALA A 504 6.85 -11.47 -12.31
N ASP A 505 7.77 -12.20 -12.96
CA ASP A 505 9.02 -11.65 -13.50
C ASP A 505 8.76 -10.62 -14.61
N GLU A 506 7.85 -10.90 -15.55
CA GLU A 506 7.51 -9.95 -16.61
C GLU A 506 6.84 -8.69 -16.05
N ILE A 507 6.02 -8.80 -15.00
CA ILE A 507 5.36 -7.67 -14.34
C ILE A 507 6.39 -6.77 -13.67
N THR A 508 7.33 -7.33 -12.92
CA THR A 508 8.35 -6.54 -12.21
C THR A 508 9.38 -5.92 -13.15
N ALA A 509 9.74 -6.62 -14.22
CA ALA A 509 10.73 -6.17 -15.21
C ALA A 509 10.17 -5.20 -16.26
N GLN A 510 8.83 -5.05 -16.38
CA GLN A 510 8.27 -4.19 -17.41
C GLN A 510 8.75 -2.75 -17.26
N LYS A 511 9.00 -2.10 -18.40
CA LYS A 511 9.34 -0.68 -18.46
C LYS A 511 8.08 0.16 -18.30
N ARG A 512 8.23 1.34 -17.71
CA ARG A 512 7.14 2.11 -17.14
C ARG A 512 6.87 3.39 -17.88
N ILE A 513 5.61 3.81 -17.86
CA ILE A 513 5.15 5.14 -18.22
C ILE A 513 4.44 5.78 -17.02
N HIS A 514 4.42 7.10 -16.97
CA HIS A 514 3.76 7.84 -15.89
C HIS A 514 3.22 9.17 -16.39
N HIS A 515 2.02 9.51 -15.93
CA HIS A 515 1.44 10.85 -16.06
C HIS A 515 0.68 11.17 -14.76
N GLN A 516 0.91 12.36 -14.20
CA GLN A 516 0.27 12.76 -12.92
C GLN A 516 -0.50 14.07 -13.03
N TYR A 517 -1.17 14.30 -14.19
CA TYR A 517 -1.90 15.52 -14.51
C TYR A 517 -0.96 16.73 -14.71
N LEU A 518 -0.18 17.09 -13.71
CA LEU A 518 0.87 18.11 -13.77
C LEU A 518 2.17 17.58 -13.15
N PRO A 519 3.33 17.88 -13.75
CA PRO A 519 3.49 18.58 -15.04
C PRO A 519 2.82 17.82 -16.19
N ASP A 520 2.31 18.56 -17.20
CA ASP A 520 1.59 17.99 -18.35
C ASP A 520 2.56 17.34 -19.34
N ARG A 521 3.10 16.17 -18.93
CA ARG A 521 4.03 15.38 -19.75
C ARG A 521 3.91 13.90 -19.39
N VAL A 522 4.28 13.04 -20.32
CA VAL A 522 4.42 11.60 -20.13
C VAL A 522 5.88 11.30 -19.79
N ASP A 523 6.15 10.94 -18.55
CA ASP A 523 7.45 10.39 -18.16
C ASP A 523 7.51 8.92 -18.58
N TYR A 524 8.63 8.48 -19.19
CA TYR A 524 8.80 7.11 -19.67
C TYR A 524 10.22 6.59 -19.47
N GLU A 525 10.40 5.27 -19.28
CA GLU A 525 11.71 4.62 -19.25
C GLU A 525 12.20 4.31 -20.67
N ALA A 526 13.50 4.45 -20.93
CA ALA A 526 14.12 4.12 -22.21
C ALA A 526 13.69 2.72 -22.69
N GLY A 527 13.11 2.67 -23.90
CA GLY A 527 12.58 1.46 -24.54
C GLY A 527 11.27 0.94 -23.95
N SER A 528 10.50 1.77 -23.23
CA SER A 528 9.09 1.50 -22.90
C SER A 528 8.16 1.80 -24.09
N LEU A 529 8.62 2.63 -25.02
CA LEU A 529 7.89 3.04 -26.21
C LEU A 529 8.75 2.78 -27.45
N SER A 530 8.14 2.27 -28.53
CA SER A 530 8.78 2.21 -29.84
C SER A 530 8.90 3.61 -30.47
N GLU A 531 9.82 3.79 -31.41
CA GLU A 531 9.98 5.07 -32.16
C GLU A 531 8.70 5.46 -32.89
N GLU A 532 7.98 4.48 -33.44
CA GLU A 532 6.69 4.70 -34.11
C GLU A 532 5.64 5.21 -33.08
N ALA A 533 5.56 4.59 -31.92
CA ALA A 533 4.65 5.00 -30.86
C ALA A 533 4.98 6.41 -30.34
N MET A 534 6.26 6.72 -30.12
CA MET A 534 6.70 8.07 -29.72
C MET A 534 6.31 9.12 -30.73
N THR A 535 6.58 8.87 -32.02
CA THR A 535 6.22 9.80 -33.13
C THR A 535 4.71 10.06 -33.14
N ARG A 536 3.90 9.01 -33.03
CA ARG A 536 2.44 9.11 -33.05
C ARG A 536 1.90 9.84 -31.79
N LEU A 537 2.42 9.54 -30.61
CA LEU A 537 2.04 10.23 -29.36
C LEU A 537 2.38 11.72 -29.41
N GLN A 538 3.55 12.09 -29.95
CA GLN A 538 3.92 13.48 -30.16
C GLN A 538 3.01 14.17 -31.17
N ALA A 539 2.65 13.49 -32.26
CA ALA A 539 1.68 14.00 -33.23
C ALA A 539 0.29 14.22 -32.63
N MET A 540 -0.11 13.41 -31.65
CA MET A 540 -1.33 13.61 -30.85
C MET A 540 -1.20 14.78 -29.85
N GLY A 541 0.01 15.31 -29.62
CA GLY A 541 0.28 16.44 -28.74
C GLY A 541 0.71 16.05 -27.33
N HIS A 542 1.10 14.79 -27.07
CA HIS A 542 1.74 14.42 -25.81
C HIS A 542 3.18 14.96 -25.76
N ALA A 543 3.54 15.61 -24.65
CA ALA A 543 4.93 15.91 -24.35
C ALA A 543 5.57 14.66 -23.70
N LEU A 544 6.64 14.13 -24.32
CA LEU A 544 7.35 12.95 -23.84
C LEU A 544 8.63 13.35 -23.12
N ASN A 545 8.92 12.72 -21.96
CA ASN A 545 10.10 12.98 -21.14
C ASN A 545 10.73 11.66 -20.70
N GLU A 546 11.88 11.33 -21.24
CA GLU A 546 12.63 10.14 -20.83
C GLU A 546 13.23 10.33 -19.44
N ARG A 547 13.10 9.30 -18.61
CA ARG A 547 13.65 9.26 -17.25
C ARG A 547 14.48 8.02 -17.01
N SER A 548 15.42 8.12 -16.05
CA SER A 548 16.08 6.94 -15.49
C SER A 548 15.04 5.97 -14.92
N PRO A 549 15.30 4.64 -14.97
CA PRO A 549 14.41 3.63 -14.39
C PRO A 549 14.01 3.95 -12.94
N TRP A 550 12.74 3.71 -12.59
CA TRP A 550 12.21 4.02 -11.28
C TRP A 550 11.35 2.91 -10.69
N GLY A 551 11.12 2.97 -9.36
CA GLY A 551 10.33 2.03 -8.60
C GLY A 551 11.10 0.77 -8.20
N ASN A 552 10.41 -0.10 -7.46
CA ASN A 552 10.90 -1.39 -6.98
C ASN A 552 9.70 -2.29 -6.66
N MET A 553 9.03 -2.76 -7.71
CA MET A 553 7.83 -3.57 -7.59
C MET A 553 8.16 -4.96 -7.04
N ASN A 554 7.33 -5.46 -6.13
CA ASN A 554 7.44 -6.80 -5.58
C ASN A 554 6.10 -7.52 -5.74
N VAL A 555 6.11 -8.69 -6.35
CA VAL A 555 4.90 -9.42 -6.76
C VAL A 555 5.00 -10.88 -6.34
N VAL A 556 3.90 -11.40 -5.77
CA VAL A 556 3.70 -12.84 -5.61
C VAL A 556 2.42 -13.22 -6.33
N THR A 557 2.48 -14.25 -7.17
CA THR A 557 1.32 -14.77 -7.90
C THR A 557 1.03 -16.21 -7.52
N TRP A 558 -0.24 -16.59 -7.56
CA TRP A 558 -0.68 -17.97 -7.41
C TRP A 558 -1.54 -18.38 -8.59
N ASP A 559 -1.06 -19.36 -9.35
CA ASP A 559 -1.84 -20.13 -10.32
C ASP A 559 -2.54 -21.25 -9.58
N LYS A 560 -3.85 -21.12 -9.36
CA LYS A 560 -4.67 -22.06 -8.60
C LYS A 560 -4.89 -23.37 -9.38
N ALA A 561 -4.93 -23.32 -10.71
CA ALA A 561 -5.14 -24.49 -11.55
C ALA A 561 -3.92 -25.40 -11.52
N ALA A 562 -2.71 -24.85 -11.62
CA ALA A 562 -1.44 -25.55 -11.52
C ALA A 562 -0.96 -25.72 -10.07
N ASN A 563 -1.63 -25.13 -9.11
CA ASN A 563 -1.23 -24.96 -7.71
C ASN A 563 0.23 -24.50 -7.56
N ARG A 564 0.61 -23.47 -8.31
CA ARG A 564 1.98 -22.97 -8.38
C ARG A 564 2.06 -21.50 -7.95
N LEU A 565 2.87 -21.24 -6.92
CA LEU A 565 3.31 -19.89 -6.56
C LEU A 565 4.49 -19.46 -7.43
N SER A 566 4.54 -18.17 -7.74
CA SER A 566 5.70 -17.49 -8.32
C SER A 566 5.91 -16.17 -7.59
N ALA A 567 7.14 -15.78 -7.37
CA ALA A 567 7.49 -14.53 -6.68
C ALA A 567 8.59 -13.83 -7.46
N ALA A 568 8.48 -12.51 -7.62
CA ALA A 568 9.49 -11.69 -8.30
C ALA A 568 9.70 -10.37 -7.56
N SER A 569 10.98 -9.96 -7.46
CA SER A 569 11.42 -8.65 -7.03
C SER A 569 11.94 -7.88 -8.23
N ASP A 570 11.76 -6.57 -8.21
CA ASP A 570 12.12 -5.69 -9.31
C ASP A 570 13.63 -5.76 -9.64
N PRO A 571 14.02 -6.05 -10.89
CA PRO A 571 15.43 -6.13 -11.28
C PRO A 571 16.19 -4.80 -11.22
N ARG A 572 15.50 -3.67 -10.98
CA ARG A 572 16.13 -2.37 -10.73
C ARG A 572 16.79 -2.29 -9.34
N SER A 573 16.51 -3.24 -8.46
CA SER A 573 17.08 -3.32 -7.10
C SER A 573 18.06 -4.48 -6.99
N ASP A 574 19.32 -4.18 -6.74
CA ASP A 574 20.37 -5.20 -6.53
C ASP A 574 20.23 -5.95 -5.19
N ALA A 575 19.42 -5.44 -4.26
CA ALA A 575 19.26 -5.99 -2.92
C ALA A 575 17.98 -6.82 -2.75
N GLY A 576 17.04 -6.73 -3.70
CA GLY A 576 15.77 -7.43 -3.64
C GLY A 576 15.90 -8.94 -3.71
N LEU A 577 14.99 -9.65 -3.05
CA LEU A 577 14.86 -11.10 -3.16
C LEU A 577 13.40 -11.51 -3.20
N ALA A 578 13.07 -12.34 -4.17
CA ALA A 578 11.82 -13.07 -4.22
C ALA A 578 12.08 -14.57 -4.16
N LYS A 579 11.30 -15.28 -3.35
CA LYS A 579 11.51 -16.70 -3.10
C LYS A 579 10.17 -17.42 -2.88
N VAL A 580 10.11 -18.67 -3.29
CA VAL A 580 9.01 -19.60 -2.99
C VAL A 580 9.60 -20.82 -2.29
N GLU A 581 9.07 -21.17 -1.13
CA GLU A 581 9.48 -22.38 -0.40
C GLU A 581 8.28 -23.29 -0.15
N PRO A 582 8.46 -24.62 -0.27
CA PRO A 582 7.46 -25.59 0.17
C PRO A 582 7.15 -25.40 1.66
N ALA A 583 5.93 -25.71 2.06
CA ALA A 583 5.57 -25.73 3.48
C ALA A 583 6.42 -26.79 4.21
N ARG A 584 7.06 -26.41 5.28
CA ARG A 584 7.72 -27.32 6.21
C ARG A 584 6.72 -27.82 7.24
#